data_7b36a2fcbeeedf12af206c3f4f55293b
#
_entry.id   7b36a2fcbeeedf12af206c3f4f55293b
#
_cell.length_a   1.000
_cell.length_b   1.000
_cell.length_c   1.000
_cell.angle_alpha   90.00
_cell.angle_beta   90.00
_cell.angle_gamma   90.00
#
_symmetry.space_group_name_H-M   'P 1'
#
loop_
_entity.id
_entity.type
_entity.pdbx_description
1 polymer ?
#
loop_
_entity_poly.entity_id
_entity_poly.type
_entity_poly.pdbx_seq_one_letter_code
_entity_poly.pdbx_strand_id
1 'polypeptide(L)'
;MKNLLVTLFACATLSYANAAENKTIRISTDNTDLVLQVGDNGRLYQTYLGEKLLHEQDLNNFQWNIHAGADGSVSKRGWEVYGGSGNEDYFEPAIAITHNDGNPSTMLYYVSSSSKAVEGGTETVVNLRDDQYPVDVTLHYVAYPKENVIKTWSEIKHQEKKPVLLSTYASAMLYFNNSAYYLTEFSSDWAKEAQMSSQQLQFGKKVIDTKLGSRAAMHTHPFFEVGLDQPVSEHQGNVLMGTLGWTGNFRFTFEVDNVGNLRVIPGINPYASNYELKPNEVFITPEFIFTLSNDGAGKGSRNLHEWARNYSLKDGKGS
;
A
#
# COMPACT_ATOMS: atom_id res chain seq x y z
N MET A 1 65.33 27.76 23.58
CA MET A 1 64.33 26.83 24.05
C MET A 1 62.98 27.29 23.54
N LYS A 2 62.43 26.62 22.49
CA LYS A 2 61.14 26.94 21.89
C LYS A 2 60.13 25.92 22.41
N ASN A 3 59.13 26.38 23.15
CA ASN A 3 58.01 25.54 23.59
C ASN A 3 57.05 25.33 22.45
N LEU A 4 56.85 24.08 22.06
CA LEU A 4 55.87 23.66 21.08
C LEU A 4 54.57 23.29 21.82
N LEU A 5 53.54 24.10 21.69
CA LEU A 5 52.22 23.84 22.25
C LEU A 5 51.46 22.93 21.24
N VAL A 6 51.22 21.69 21.61
CA VAL A 6 50.40 20.75 20.85
C VAL A 6 48.95 20.87 21.34
N THR A 7 48.11 21.46 20.52
CA THR A 7 46.67 21.52 20.77
C THR A 7 46.02 20.24 20.25
N LEU A 8 45.54 19.38 21.13
CA LEU A 8 44.72 18.21 20.78
C LEU A 8 43.31 18.68 20.46
N PHE A 9 42.88 18.57 19.20
CA PHE A 9 41.51 18.66 18.81
C PHE A 9 40.82 17.33 19.08
N ALA A 10 40.01 17.26 20.11
CA ALA A 10 39.11 16.14 20.35
C ALA A 10 37.87 16.30 19.42
N CYS A 11 37.84 15.51 18.34
CA CYS A 11 36.64 15.36 17.54
C CYS A 11 35.64 14.47 18.30
N ALA A 12 34.65 15.09 18.95
CA ALA A 12 33.53 14.39 19.53
C ALA A 12 32.59 13.98 18.38
N THR A 13 32.68 12.73 17.95
CA THR A 13 31.63 12.12 17.10
C THR A 13 30.42 11.89 17.98
N LEU A 14 29.42 12.75 17.84
CA LEU A 14 28.08 12.52 18.37
C LEU A 14 27.46 11.38 17.57
N SER A 15 27.57 10.16 18.09
CA SER A 15 26.77 9.04 17.65
C SER A 15 25.34 9.28 18.12
N TYR A 16 24.48 9.76 17.23
CA TYR A 16 23.03 9.70 17.44
C TYR A 16 22.59 8.24 17.31
N ALA A 17 22.74 7.49 18.37
CA ALA A 17 21.97 6.28 18.59
C ALA A 17 20.57 6.73 19.07
N ASN A 18 19.72 7.19 18.17
CA ASN A 18 18.29 7.18 18.44
C ASN A 18 17.88 5.71 18.46
N ALA A 19 17.67 5.15 19.66
CA ALA A 19 16.77 4.01 19.80
C ALA A 19 15.44 4.49 19.20
N ALA A 20 15.07 3.93 18.03
CA ALA A 20 13.78 4.20 17.43
C ALA A 20 12.73 3.69 18.43
N GLU A 21 12.05 4.61 19.14
CA GLU A 21 10.81 4.26 19.81
C GLU A 21 9.94 3.55 18.78
N ASN A 22 9.42 2.36 19.11
CA ASN A 22 8.52 1.60 18.26
C ASN A 22 7.31 2.46 17.92
N LYS A 23 7.44 3.27 16.85
CA LYS A 23 6.41 4.22 16.48
C LYS A 23 5.27 3.49 15.81
N THR A 24 4.10 3.55 16.42
CA THR A 24 2.86 3.02 15.89
C THR A 24 2.06 4.15 15.22
N ILE A 25 1.57 3.89 14.01
CA ILE A 25 0.71 4.78 13.23
C ILE A 25 -0.60 4.04 13.03
N ARG A 26 -1.70 4.63 13.51
CA ARG A 26 -3.03 4.05 13.42
C ARG A 26 -3.90 4.87 12.47
N ILE A 27 -4.45 4.23 11.45
CA ILE A 27 -5.39 4.78 10.49
C ILE A 27 -6.74 4.12 10.76
N SER A 28 -7.69 4.88 11.32
CA SER A 28 -8.92 4.33 11.89
C SER A 28 -10.17 4.88 11.24
N THR A 29 -11.11 3.99 10.99
CA THR A 29 -12.52 4.31 10.78
C THR A 29 -13.35 3.96 12.03
N ASP A 30 -14.68 4.00 11.94
CA ASP A 30 -15.53 3.55 13.04
C ASP A 30 -15.51 2.02 13.23
N ASN A 31 -15.17 1.25 12.17
CA ASN A 31 -15.22 -0.21 12.20
C ASN A 31 -13.90 -0.90 11.79
N THR A 32 -12.94 -0.17 11.23
CA THR A 32 -11.70 -0.75 10.69
C THR A 32 -10.48 -0.02 11.21
N ASP A 33 -9.43 -0.75 11.54
CA ASP A 33 -8.09 -0.22 11.81
C ASP A 33 -7.07 -0.80 10.83
N LEU A 34 -6.26 0.08 10.28
CA LEU A 34 -4.98 -0.23 9.67
C LEU A 34 -3.87 0.27 10.60
N VAL A 35 -3.02 -0.63 11.07
CA VAL A 35 -1.92 -0.30 11.98
C VAL A 35 -0.58 -0.54 11.29
N LEU A 36 0.25 0.49 11.31
CA LEU A 36 1.60 0.46 10.79
C LEU A 36 2.59 0.67 11.95
N GLN A 37 3.71 -0.04 11.92
CA GLN A 37 4.76 0.10 12.93
C GLN A 37 6.13 0.22 12.28
N VAL A 38 6.97 1.07 12.88
CA VAL A 38 8.39 1.19 12.51
C VAL A 38 9.17 0.10 13.22
N GLY A 39 9.85 -0.75 12.46
CA GLY A 39 10.70 -1.80 13.00
C GLY A 39 12.04 -1.30 13.52
N ASP A 40 12.74 -2.13 14.30
CA ASP A 40 14.08 -1.83 14.83
C ASP A 40 15.11 -1.53 13.72
N ASN A 41 14.84 -2.01 12.51
CA ASN A 41 15.63 -1.73 11.31
C ASN A 41 15.25 -0.42 10.60
N GLY A 42 14.35 0.38 11.16
CA GLY A 42 13.89 1.66 10.61
C GLY A 42 12.90 1.54 9.45
N ARG A 43 12.50 0.33 9.07
CA ARG A 43 11.53 0.11 7.97
C ARG A 43 10.09 0.13 8.51
N LEU A 44 9.13 0.43 7.64
CA LEU A 44 7.72 0.53 8.01
C LEU A 44 6.95 -0.73 7.58
N TYR A 45 6.19 -1.29 8.52
CA TYR A 45 5.46 -2.54 8.32
C TYR A 45 3.98 -2.38 8.63
N GLN A 46 3.12 -3.08 7.88
CA GLN A 46 1.73 -3.29 8.25
C GLN A 46 1.69 -4.41 9.30
N THR A 47 1.19 -4.11 10.49
CA THR A 47 1.08 -5.09 11.57
C THR A 47 -0.36 -5.56 11.80
N TYR A 48 -1.33 -4.76 11.34
CA TYR A 48 -2.74 -5.14 11.41
C TYR A 48 -3.56 -4.44 10.32
N LEU A 49 -4.52 -5.15 9.76
CA LEU A 49 -5.65 -4.61 9.01
C LEU A 49 -6.87 -5.49 9.29
N GLY A 50 -7.86 -4.94 9.95
CA GLY A 50 -9.03 -5.69 10.39
C GLY A 50 -10.07 -4.84 11.10
N GLU A 51 -10.93 -5.48 11.89
CA GLU A 51 -11.91 -4.80 12.70
C GLU A 51 -11.24 -3.83 13.69
N LYS A 52 -11.98 -2.79 14.06
CA LYS A 52 -11.50 -1.77 14.99
C LYS A 52 -11.04 -2.37 16.30
N LEU A 53 -9.83 -2.06 16.72
CA LEU A 53 -9.26 -2.47 17.99
C LEU A 53 -9.86 -1.63 19.13
N LEU A 54 -10.37 -2.33 20.14
CA LEU A 54 -11.11 -1.68 21.24
C LEU A 54 -10.17 -1.10 22.31
N HIS A 55 -8.97 -1.65 22.45
CA HIS A 55 -8.03 -1.26 23.50
C HIS A 55 -6.68 -0.87 22.90
N GLU A 56 -6.11 0.27 23.35
CA GLU A 56 -4.78 0.72 22.95
C GLU A 56 -3.68 -0.31 23.27
N GLN A 57 -3.88 -1.15 24.29
CA GLN A 57 -2.96 -2.23 24.66
C GLN A 57 -2.83 -3.29 23.56
N ASP A 58 -3.86 -3.48 22.73
CA ASP A 58 -3.84 -4.43 21.62
C ASP A 58 -2.78 -4.09 20.59
N LEU A 59 -2.45 -2.80 20.44
CA LEU A 59 -1.38 -2.32 19.54
C LEU A 59 0.01 -2.86 19.91
N ASN A 60 0.22 -3.23 21.16
CA ASN A 60 1.51 -3.76 21.65
C ASN A 60 1.65 -5.28 21.43
N ASN A 61 0.57 -5.95 21.05
CA ASN A 61 0.53 -7.41 20.91
C ASN A 61 0.83 -7.88 19.47
N PHE A 62 0.95 -6.96 18.52
CA PHE A 62 1.31 -7.32 17.16
C PHE A 62 2.78 -7.68 17.10
N GLN A 63 3.04 -8.97 17.01
CA GLN A 63 4.38 -9.45 16.73
C GLN A 63 4.63 -9.32 15.22
N TRP A 64 5.81 -8.86 14.88
CA TRP A 64 6.35 -8.97 13.54
C TRP A 64 6.27 -10.44 13.13
N ASN A 65 5.53 -10.76 12.08
CA ASN A 65 5.56 -12.08 11.47
C ASN A 65 6.88 -12.29 10.74
N ILE A 66 8.00 -12.13 11.48
CA ILE A 66 9.33 -12.38 11.00
C ILE A 66 9.57 -13.88 11.19
N HIS A 67 9.11 -14.69 10.25
CA HIS A 67 9.56 -16.06 10.19
C HIS A 67 11.00 -16.10 9.69
N ALA A 68 11.86 -16.80 10.42
CA ALA A 68 13.27 -16.99 10.07
C ALA A 68 13.40 -17.96 8.86
N GLY A 69 12.92 -17.60 7.71
CA GLY A 69 13.21 -18.29 6.45
C GLY A 69 14.67 -18.04 6.04
N ALA A 70 15.36 -19.04 5.50
CA ALA A 70 16.78 -18.93 5.16
C ALA A 70 17.06 -18.36 3.77
N ASP A 71 16.05 -18.00 2.98
CA ASP A 71 16.12 -17.97 1.52
C ASP A 71 15.49 -16.72 0.87
N GLY A 72 15.47 -15.58 1.56
CA GLY A 72 14.90 -14.36 0.99
C GLY A 72 13.38 -14.34 0.87
N SER A 73 12.68 -15.30 1.50
CA SER A 73 11.22 -15.26 1.59
C SER A 73 10.75 -14.07 2.44
N VAL A 74 9.57 -13.54 2.14
CA VAL A 74 8.89 -12.43 2.85
C VAL A 74 8.85 -12.67 4.35
N SER A 75 8.81 -13.92 4.77
CA SER A 75 8.82 -14.36 6.15
C SER A 75 9.97 -13.83 7.01
N LYS A 76 11.09 -13.40 6.41
CA LYS A 76 12.19 -12.76 7.15
C LYS A 76 12.04 -11.26 7.38
N ARG A 77 11.15 -10.61 6.65
CA ARG A 77 11.16 -9.16 6.53
C ARG A 77 9.90 -8.47 7.04
N GLY A 78 8.86 -9.25 7.32
CA GLY A 78 7.55 -8.71 7.63
C GLY A 78 6.85 -8.12 6.39
N TRP A 79 5.73 -7.48 6.60
CA TRP A 79 4.88 -6.90 5.56
C TRP A 79 5.20 -5.43 5.37
N GLU A 80 6.22 -5.12 4.58
CA GLU A 80 6.55 -3.73 4.28
C GLU A 80 5.39 -3.03 3.60
N VAL A 81 5.05 -1.87 4.13
CA VAL A 81 3.90 -1.07 3.65
C VAL A 81 4.06 -0.64 2.19
N TYR A 82 5.31 -0.48 1.74
CA TYR A 82 5.64 -0.10 0.36
C TYR A 82 6.99 -0.68 -0.03
N GLY A 83 7.04 -1.98 -0.26
CA GLY A 83 8.27 -2.71 -0.54
C GLY A 83 8.87 -2.36 -1.90
N GLY A 84 10.19 -2.09 -1.92
CA GLY A 84 10.95 -1.85 -3.14
C GLY A 84 11.49 -3.13 -3.76
N SER A 85 11.88 -3.05 -5.04
CA SER A 85 12.59 -4.12 -5.73
C SER A 85 14.03 -4.28 -5.22
N GLY A 86 14.62 -5.47 -5.39
CA GLY A 86 16.03 -5.73 -5.09
C GLY A 86 16.35 -5.98 -3.62
N ASN A 87 15.35 -6.16 -2.76
CA ASN A 87 15.48 -6.33 -1.31
C ASN A 87 15.48 -7.81 -0.85
N GLU A 88 15.93 -8.74 -1.68
CA GLU A 88 15.84 -10.19 -1.47
C GLU A 88 14.38 -10.71 -1.30
N ASP A 89 13.39 -9.88 -1.55
CA ASP A 89 11.98 -10.24 -1.65
C ASP A 89 11.70 -10.61 -3.12
N TYR A 90 11.35 -11.84 -3.39
CA TYR A 90 11.07 -12.32 -4.75
C TYR A 90 9.60 -12.20 -5.14
N PHE A 91 8.78 -11.65 -4.26
CA PHE A 91 7.37 -11.32 -4.54
C PHE A 91 7.24 -9.93 -5.17
N GLU A 92 6.03 -9.61 -5.65
CA GLU A 92 5.78 -8.36 -6.35
C GLU A 92 6.06 -7.13 -5.47
N PRO A 93 6.89 -6.19 -5.91
CA PRO A 93 7.15 -4.95 -5.18
C PRO A 93 6.04 -3.91 -5.42
N ALA A 94 5.92 -2.94 -4.51
CA ALA A 94 5.10 -1.75 -4.71
C ALA A 94 5.79 -0.73 -5.64
N ILE A 95 7.11 -0.67 -5.59
CA ILE A 95 7.93 0.25 -6.37
C ILE A 95 9.14 -0.47 -6.97
N ALA A 96 9.42 -0.19 -8.24
CA ALA A 96 10.63 -0.61 -8.91
C ALA A 96 11.21 0.56 -9.71
N ILE A 97 12.42 0.96 -9.34
CA ILE A 97 13.16 2.08 -9.93
C ILE A 97 14.46 1.54 -10.52
N THR A 98 14.79 1.96 -11.74
CA THR A 98 16.16 1.85 -12.24
C THR A 98 16.83 3.19 -12.04
N HIS A 99 17.83 3.22 -11.14
CA HIS A 99 18.62 4.41 -10.81
C HIS A 99 19.57 4.82 -11.91
N ASN A 100 20.17 6.02 -11.83
CA ASN A 100 21.06 6.56 -12.86
C ASN A 100 22.27 5.70 -13.20
N ASP A 101 22.75 4.90 -12.27
CA ASP A 101 23.87 3.98 -12.44
C ASP A 101 23.43 2.59 -12.94
N GLY A 102 22.13 2.40 -13.17
CA GLY A 102 21.53 1.14 -13.62
C GLY A 102 21.17 0.19 -12.47
N ASN A 103 21.38 0.55 -11.20
CA ASN A 103 20.99 -0.27 -10.06
C ASN A 103 19.45 -0.29 -9.91
N PRO A 104 18.79 -1.45 -9.76
CA PRO A 104 17.35 -1.54 -9.57
C PRO A 104 16.91 -1.63 -8.10
N SER A 105 17.83 -1.59 -7.14
CA SER A 105 17.50 -1.79 -5.73
C SER A 105 16.98 -0.51 -5.08
N THR A 106 15.86 -0.61 -4.38
CA THR A 106 15.25 0.49 -3.64
C THR A 106 14.86 0.00 -2.25
N MET A 107 15.40 0.62 -1.20
CA MET A 107 15.15 0.25 0.18
C MET A 107 14.64 1.46 0.98
N LEU A 108 13.37 1.45 1.33
CA LEU A 108 12.70 2.58 1.95
C LEU A 108 12.70 2.48 3.48
N TYR A 109 13.12 3.55 4.13
CA TYR A 109 13.13 3.71 5.58
C TYR A 109 12.15 4.79 6.01
N TYR A 110 11.56 4.62 7.18
CA TYR A 110 10.67 5.59 7.77
C TYR A 110 11.41 6.88 8.15
N VAL A 111 10.84 8.02 7.77
CA VAL A 111 11.36 9.36 8.11
C VAL A 111 10.45 10.04 9.11
N SER A 112 9.18 10.18 8.79
CA SER A 112 8.22 10.89 9.62
C SER A 112 6.78 10.52 9.28
N SER A 113 5.86 10.84 10.19
CA SER A 113 4.43 10.82 9.90
C SER A 113 3.71 11.96 10.61
N SER A 114 2.60 12.37 10.02
CA SER A 114 1.70 13.39 10.59
C SER A 114 0.26 13.07 10.22
N SER A 115 -0.67 13.55 11.05
CA SER A 115 -2.10 13.43 10.75
C SER A 115 -2.77 14.79 10.91
N LYS A 116 -3.75 15.07 10.04
CA LYS A 116 -4.56 16.29 10.07
C LYS A 116 -6.01 15.97 9.74
N ALA A 117 -6.92 16.75 10.31
CA ALA A 117 -8.33 16.68 9.95
C ALA A 117 -8.53 17.16 8.50
N VAL A 118 -9.37 16.47 7.75
CA VAL A 118 -9.82 16.81 6.41
C VAL A 118 -11.34 16.71 6.35
N GLU A 119 -11.95 17.11 5.24
CA GLU A 119 -13.39 16.98 5.07
C GLU A 119 -13.83 15.52 5.23
N GLY A 120 -14.70 15.27 6.19
CA GLY A 120 -15.26 13.95 6.50
C GLY A 120 -14.32 12.95 7.16
N GLY A 121 -13.05 13.31 7.44
CA GLY A 121 -12.12 12.32 7.95
C GLY A 121 -10.79 12.86 8.47
N THR A 122 -9.81 11.97 8.47
CA THR A 122 -8.43 12.28 8.88
C THR A 122 -7.46 11.80 7.82
N GLU A 123 -6.60 12.69 7.35
CA GLU A 123 -5.46 12.34 6.49
C GLU A 123 -4.24 12.04 7.35
N THR A 124 -3.66 10.87 7.16
CA THR A 124 -2.35 10.49 7.71
C THR A 124 -1.35 10.42 6.56
N VAL A 125 -0.24 11.14 6.71
CA VAL A 125 0.86 11.18 5.74
C VAL A 125 2.07 10.51 6.35
N VAL A 126 2.73 9.62 5.61
CA VAL A 126 3.94 8.92 6.04
C VAL A 126 5.02 9.12 5.00
N ASN A 127 6.18 9.62 5.42
CA ASN A 127 7.32 9.87 4.56
C ASN A 127 8.34 8.75 4.73
N LEU A 128 8.75 8.17 3.61
CA LEU A 128 9.79 7.16 3.49
C LEU A 128 10.93 7.70 2.62
N ARG A 129 12.15 7.21 2.84
CA ARG A 129 13.34 7.59 2.06
C ARG A 129 14.26 6.41 1.87
N ASP A 130 14.87 6.31 0.70
CA ASP A 130 15.97 5.39 0.46
C ASP A 130 17.29 5.96 1.00
N ASP A 131 18.09 5.14 1.69
CA ASP A 131 19.35 5.56 2.33
C ASP A 131 20.51 5.74 1.35
N GLN A 132 20.45 5.05 0.19
CA GLN A 132 21.54 5.04 -0.79
C GLN A 132 21.28 5.99 -1.95
N TYR A 133 20.02 6.10 -2.34
CA TYR A 133 19.59 6.97 -3.43
C TYR A 133 18.67 8.06 -2.89
N PRO A 134 18.75 9.31 -3.41
CA PRO A 134 17.89 10.40 -2.93
C PRO A 134 16.45 10.25 -3.47
N VAL A 135 15.79 9.15 -3.09
CA VAL A 135 14.40 8.83 -3.45
C VAL A 135 13.52 8.98 -2.22
N ASP A 136 12.48 9.77 -2.34
CA ASP A 136 11.45 9.99 -1.34
C ASP A 136 10.14 9.36 -1.82
N VAL A 137 9.45 8.64 -0.94
CA VAL A 137 8.09 8.16 -1.15
C VAL A 137 7.20 8.68 -0.02
N THR A 138 6.13 9.37 -0.38
CA THR A 138 5.11 9.83 0.56
C THR A 138 3.86 9.00 0.39
N LEU A 139 3.43 8.34 1.46
CA LEU A 139 2.19 7.57 1.49
C LEU A 139 1.10 8.40 2.16
N HIS A 140 -0.04 8.48 1.52
CA HIS A 140 -1.22 9.17 2.00
C HIS A 140 -2.34 8.19 2.32
N TYR A 141 -2.98 8.39 3.46
CA TYR A 141 -4.15 7.64 3.91
C TYR A 141 -5.21 8.59 4.41
N VAL A 142 -6.39 8.59 3.78
CA VAL A 142 -7.55 9.34 4.28
C VAL A 142 -8.57 8.35 4.79
N ALA A 143 -8.78 8.32 6.10
CA ALA A 143 -9.80 7.51 6.73
C ALA A 143 -11.10 8.31 6.87
N TYR A 144 -12.21 7.76 6.37
CA TYR A 144 -13.57 8.27 6.51
C TYR A 144 -14.32 7.42 7.53
N PRO A 145 -14.40 7.88 8.80
CA PRO A 145 -14.87 7.05 9.90
C PRO A 145 -16.27 6.50 9.68
N LYS A 146 -17.23 7.37 9.33
CA LYS A 146 -18.65 7.03 9.22
C LYS A 146 -18.95 6.06 8.09
N GLU A 147 -18.31 6.26 6.96
CA GLU A 147 -18.49 5.44 5.76
C GLU A 147 -17.68 4.14 5.82
N ASN A 148 -16.77 4.02 6.79
CA ASN A 148 -15.84 2.90 6.89
C ASN A 148 -15.01 2.69 5.61
N VAL A 149 -14.48 3.77 5.06
CA VAL A 149 -13.67 3.77 3.83
C VAL A 149 -12.30 4.36 4.11
N ILE A 150 -11.28 3.76 3.54
CA ILE A 150 -9.92 4.33 3.50
C ILE A 150 -9.55 4.56 2.04
N LYS A 151 -9.05 5.78 1.77
CA LYS A 151 -8.49 6.19 0.49
C LYS A 151 -6.98 6.35 0.66
N THR A 152 -6.20 5.79 -0.28
CA THR A 152 -4.73 5.83 -0.20
C THR A 152 -4.10 6.04 -1.57
N TRP A 153 -2.97 6.75 -1.63
CA TRP A 153 -2.13 6.92 -2.80
C TRP A 153 -0.69 7.18 -2.37
N SER A 154 0.22 7.15 -3.32
CA SER A 154 1.63 7.45 -3.08
C SER A 154 2.14 8.56 -3.99
N GLU A 155 3.11 9.32 -3.50
CA GLU A 155 3.90 10.28 -4.26
C GLU A 155 5.36 9.82 -4.28
N ILE A 156 5.97 9.80 -5.46
CA ILE A 156 7.34 9.35 -5.67
C ILE A 156 8.13 10.54 -6.21
N LYS A 157 9.26 10.85 -5.58
CA LYS A 157 10.16 11.92 -5.96
C LYS A 157 11.61 11.47 -5.81
N HIS A 158 12.50 11.97 -6.67
CA HIS A 158 13.93 11.76 -6.50
C HIS A 158 14.75 13.04 -6.76
N GLN A 159 16.00 13.05 -6.28
CA GLN A 159 16.95 14.15 -6.45
C GLN A 159 18.27 13.67 -7.09
N GLU A 160 18.24 12.55 -7.79
CA GLU A 160 19.39 12.11 -8.59
C GLU A 160 19.66 13.10 -9.73
N LYS A 161 20.89 13.10 -10.26
CA LYS A 161 21.34 14.09 -11.25
C LYS A 161 20.68 13.96 -12.63
N LYS A 162 20.18 12.78 -12.97
CA LYS A 162 19.53 12.46 -14.24
C LYS A 162 18.17 11.81 -13.97
N PRO A 163 17.28 11.71 -14.95
CA PRO A 163 16.03 10.98 -14.79
C PRO A 163 16.26 9.52 -14.36
N VAL A 164 15.35 8.98 -13.59
CA VAL A 164 15.26 7.57 -13.24
C VAL A 164 14.08 6.94 -13.96
N LEU A 165 14.09 5.61 -14.07
CA LEU A 165 13.03 4.90 -14.75
C LEU A 165 12.15 4.16 -13.74
N LEU A 166 10.88 4.54 -13.67
CA LEU A 166 9.88 3.83 -12.87
C LEU A 166 9.26 2.72 -13.72
N SER A 167 9.40 1.47 -13.29
CA SER A 167 8.81 0.30 -13.94
C SER A 167 7.67 -0.34 -13.14
N THR A 168 7.55 0.00 -11.84
CA THR A 168 6.42 -0.35 -10.97
C THR A 168 6.18 0.81 -9.99
N TYR A 169 4.91 1.16 -9.78
CA TYR A 169 4.48 2.29 -8.96
C TYR A 169 3.05 2.09 -8.47
N ALA A 170 2.90 1.34 -7.40
CA ALA A 170 1.59 1.01 -6.83
C ALA A 170 0.97 2.18 -6.07
N SER A 171 -0.36 2.23 -6.02
CA SER A 171 -1.10 3.17 -5.17
C SER A 171 -1.05 2.78 -3.70
N ALA A 172 -0.98 1.46 -3.42
CA ALA A 172 -0.91 0.88 -2.10
C ALA A 172 -0.34 -0.55 -2.15
N MET A 173 -0.02 -1.09 -0.98
CA MET A 173 0.26 -2.50 -0.77
C MET A 173 -0.39 -2.91 0.55
N LEU A 174 -1.32 -3.87 0.50
CA LEU A 174 -2.03 -4.38 1.67
C LEU A 174 -1.73 -5.87 1.85
N TYR A 175 -1.73 -6.32 3.11
CA TYR A 175 -1.48 -7.71 3.46
C TYR A 175 -2.59 -8.28 4.33
N PHE A 176 -2.85 -9.58 4.12
CA PHE A 176 -3.82 -10.36 4.88
C PHE A 176 -3.23 -11.72 5.25
N ASN A 177 -3.53 -12.20 6.46
CA ASN A 177 -3.15 -13.51 6.95
C ASN A 177 -4.41 -14.27 7.37
N ASN A 178 -5.14 -14.76 6.38
CA ASN A 178 -6.36 -15.53 6.56
C ASN A 178 -6.15 -16.97 6.05
N SER A 179 -7.03 -17.87 6.41
CA SER A 179 -6.91 -19.29 6.02
C SER A 179 -7.20 -19.56 4.53
N ALA A 180 -7.98 -18.66 3.91
CA ALA A 180 -8.33 -18.72 2.49
C ALA A 180 -8.78 -17.35 1.96
N TYR A 181 -8.66 -17.16 0.65
CA TYR A 181 -9.04 -15.93 -0.06
C TYR A 181 -9.88 -16.28 -1.29
N TYR A 182 -11.00 -15.59 -1.46
CA TYR A 182 -11.92 -15.80 -2.56
C TYR A 182 -12.12 -14.49 -3.32
N LEU A 183 -11.46 -14.40 -4.48
CA LEU A 183 -11.51 -13.22 -5.34
C LEU A 183 -12.75 -13.26 -6.23
N THR A 184 -13.52 -12.18 -6.21
CA THR A 184 -14.60 -11.88 -7.15
C THR A 184 -14.18 -10.72 -8.06
N GLU A 185 -14.23 -10.95 -9.37
CA GLU A 185 -13.95 -9.98 -10.41
C GLU A 185 -15.17 -9.78 -11.31
N PHE A 186 -15.22 -8.63 -11.98
CA PHE A 186 -16.34 -8.22 -12.80
C PHE A 186 -15.89 -7.96 -14.23
N SER A 187 -16.51 -8.65 -15.17
CA SER A 187 -16.25 -8.48 -16.60
C SER A 187 -17.48 -7.96 -17.32
N SER A 188 -17.28 -7.31 -18.45
CA SER A 188 -18.36 -6.83 -19.29
C SER A 188 -18.09 -7.10 -20.75
N ASP A 189 -19.19 -7.28 -21.50
CA ASP A 189 -19.23 -7.30 -22.94
C ASP A 189 -20.56 -6.71 -23.39
N TRP A 190 -20.75 -6.55 -24.69
CA TRP A 190 -22.03 -6.04 -25.24
C TRP A 190 -23.20 -6.90 -24.78
N ALA A 191 -24.22 -6.27 -24.16
CA ALA A 191 -25.39 -6.90 -23.55
C ALA A 191 -25.04 -7.97 -22.46
N LYS A 192 -23.84 -7.85 -21.82
CA LYS A 192 -23.37 -8.70 -20.72
C LYS A 192 -22.55 -7.88 -19.74
N GLU A 193 -23.15 -6.81 -19.20
CA GLU A 193 -22.51 -5.90 -18.28
C GLU A 193 -22.34 -6.56 -16.90
N ALA A 194 -21.21 -6.26 -16.23
CA ALA A 194 -20.89 -6.63 -14.85
C ALA A 194 -21.08 -8.12 -14.52
N GLN A 195 -20.64 -9.01 -15.43
CA GLN A 195 -20.65 -10.45 -15.15
C GLN A 195 -19.67 -10.80 -14.05
N MET A 196 -20.18 -11.39 -12.99
CA MET A 196 -19.45 -11.74 -11.79
C MET A 196 -18.77 -13.11 -11.95
N SER A 197 -17.49 -13.20 -11.60
CA SER A 197 -16.71 -14.43 -11.56
C SER A 197 -15.94 -14.52 -10.26
N SER A 198 -16.05 -15.65 -9.56
CA SER A 198 -15.36 -15.89 -8.28
C SER A 198 -14.45 -17.10 -8.35
N GLN A 199 -13.28 -17.00 -7.70
CA GLN A 199 -12.33 -18.11 -7.57
C GLN A 199 -11.58 -18.03 -6.23
N GLN A 200 -11.22 -19.19 -5.69
CA GLN A 200 -10.29 -19.24 -4.57
C GLN A 200 -8.87 -18.96 -5.07
N LEU A 201 -8.17 -18.04 -4.43
CA LEU A 201 -6.76 -17.78 -4.69
C LEU A 201 -5.89 -18.89 -4.11
N GLN A 202 -4.89 -19.30 -4.86
CA GLN A 202 -3.89 -20.29 -4.47
C GLN A 202 -2.50 -19.64 -4.48
N PHE A 203 -1.50 -20.36 -3.96
CA PHE A 203 -0.10 -19.93 -4.07
C PHE A 203 0.24 -19.45 -5.48
N GLY A 204 0.82 -18.26 -5.57
CA GLY A 204 1.15 -17.59 -6.81
C GLY A 204 0.32 -16.31 -7.02
N LYS A 205 0.25 -15.88 -8.25
CA LYS A 205 -0.26 -14.56 -8.61
C LYS A 205 -1.48 -14.62 -9.52
N LYS A 206 -2.56 -13.90 -9.12
CA LYS A 206 -3.70 -13.55 -9.97
C LYS A 206 -3.68 -12.06 -10.24
N VAL A 207 -3.96 -11.67 -11.47
CA VAL A 207 -3.98 -10.26 -11.90
C VAL A 207 -5.33 -9.94 -12.56
N ILE A 208 -5.91 -8.81 -12.20
CA ILE A 208 -7.00 -8.15 -12.92
C ILE A 208 -6.40 -6.91 -13.56
N ASP A 209 -6.32 -6.85 -14.88
CA ASP A 209 -5.73 -5.72 -15.58
C ASP A 209 -6.44 -5.37 -16.89
N THR A 210 -6.11 -4.20 -17.43
CA THR A 210 -6.56 -3.77 -18.75
C THR A 210 -5.46 -3.04 -19.50
N LYS A 211 -5.53 -3.13 -20.85
CA LYS A 211 -4.60 -2.50 -21.80
C LYS A 211 -5.32 -1.67 -22.85
N LEU A 212 -6.58 -1.31 -22.60
CA LEU A 212 -7.46 -0.64 -23.57
C LEU A 212 -7.38 0.90 -23.56
N GLY A 213 -6.44 1.47 -22.76
CA GLY A 213 -6.23 2.92 -22.68
C GLY A 213 -7.48 3.66 -22.16
N SER A 214 -7.99 4.61 -22.93
CA SER A 214 -9.16 5.41 -22.54
C SER A 214 -10.47 4.63 -22.41
N ARG A 215 -10.50 3.36 -22.83
CA ARG A 215 -11.62 2.44 -22.65
C ARG A 215 -11.31 1.34 -21.65
N ALA A 216 -10.48 1.65 -20.68
CA ALA A 216 -9.95 0.69 -19.75
C ALA A 216 -11.01 -0.14 -19.03
N ALA A 217 -12.11 0.47 -18.60
CA ALA A 217 -13.19 -0.20 -17.88
C ALA A 217 -14.24 -0.90 -18.81
N MET A 218 -13.99 -0.99 -20.12
CA MET A 218 -14.99 -1.50 -21.07
C MET A 218 -15.30 -3.00 -20.89
N HIS A 219 -14.28 -3.82 -20.67
CA HIS A 219 -14.41 -5.26 -20.53
C HIS A 219 -14.05 -5.80 -19.14
N THR A 220 -13.27 -5.02 -18.36
CA THR A 220 -12.85 -5.38 -17.03
C THR A 220 -13.05 -4.17 -16.13
N HIS A 221 -13.73 -4.33 -15.00
CA HIS A 221 -13.99 -3.22 -14.09
C HIS A 221 -12.82 -2.98 -13.14
N PRO A 222 -12.48 -1.71 -12.84
CA PRO A 222 -11.46 -1.36 -11.84
C PRO A 222 -12.02 -1.54 -10.41
N PHE A 223 -12.60 -2.70 -10.14
CA PHE A 223 -13.24 -3.05 -8.89
C PHE A 223 -13.11 -4.55 -8.63
N PHE A 224 -12.98 -4.91 -7.37
CA PHE A 224 -12.90 -6.29 -6.92
C PHE A 224 -13.48 -6.48 -5.51
N GLU A 225 -13.78 -7.72 -5.18
CA GLU A 225 -14.12 -8.17 -3.83
C GLU A 225 -13.24 -9.36 -3.46
N VAL A 226 -12.75 -9.40 -2.22
CA VAL A 226 -12.04 -10.55 -1.66
C VAL A 226 -12.74 -10.99 -0.39
N GLY A 227 -13.34 -12.18 -0.42
CA GLY A 227 -13.82 -12.86 0.77
C GLY A 227 -12.64 -13.42 1.56
N LEU A 228 -12.56 -13.09 2.84
CA LEU A 228 -11.54 -13.57 3.76
C LEU A 228 -12.10 -14.77 4.53
N ASP A 229 -11.38 -15.91 4.48
CA ASP A 229 -11.72 -17.21 5.06
C ASP A 229 -12.89 -17.95 4.41
N GLN A 230 -13.81 -17.26 3.71
CA GLN A 230 -14.97 -17.85 3.05
C GLN A 230 -15.33 -17.10 1.76
N PRO A 231 -16.06 -17.74 0.82
CA PRO A 231 -16.57 -17.06 -0.37
C PRO A 231 -17.36 -15.80 -0.03
N VAL A 232 -17.29 -14.80 -0.93
CA VAL A 232 -18.06 -13.56 -0.79
C VAL A 232 -19.55 -13.87 -0.66
N SER A 233 -20.17 -13.29 0.37
CA SER A 233 -21.61 -13.39 0.65
C SER A 233 -22.19 -12.00 0.86
N GLU A 234 -23.44 -11.80 0.48
CA GLU A 234 -24.16 -10.52 0.60
C GLU A 234 -24.28 -10.06 2.06
N HIS A 235 -24.53 -11.00 3.00
CA HIS A 235 -24.99 -10.69 4.35
C HIS A 235 -24.08 -11.19 5.48
N GLN A 236 -22.94 -11.75 5.16
CA GLN A 236 -22.02 -12.30 6.19
C GLN A 236 -20.59 -12.42 5.72
N GLY A 237 -19.67 -12.46 6.68
CA GLY A 237 -18.25 -12.70 6.49
C GLY A 237 -17.45 -11.42 6.23
N ASN A 238 -16.14 -11.58 6.34
CA ASN A 238 -15.19 -10.51 6.11
C ASN A 238 -14.92 -10.36 4.61
N VAL A 239 -15.16 -9.17 4.08
CA VAL A 239 -14.97 -8.86 2.66
C VAL A 239 -14.17 -7.57 2.51
N LEU A 240 -13.03 -7.66 1.82
CA LEU A 240 -12.33 -6.50 1.30
C LEU A 240 -12.95 -6.14 -0.06
N MET A 241 -13.35 -4.89 -0.23
CA MET A 241 -13.78 -4.32 -1.52
C MET A 241 -12.87 -3.16 -1.88
N GLY A 242 -12.44 -3.10 -3.13
CA GLY A 242 -11.52 -2.06 -3.57
C GLY A 242 -11.75 -1.60 -5.00
N THR A 243 -11.49 -0.31 -5.24
CA THR A 243 -11.57 0.34 -6.55
C THR A 243 -10.44 1.34 -6.73
N LEU A 244 -10.10 1.65 -7.98
CA LEU A 244 -9.08 2.63 -8.32
C LEU A 244 -9.71 3.85 -8.98
N GLY A 245 -9.43 5.04 -8.46
CA GLY A 245 -9.84 6.33 -9.04
C GLY A 245 -9.02 6.69 -10.28
N TRP A 246 -9.12 5.86 -11.33
CA TRP A 246 -8.30 5.96 -12.53
C TRP A 246 -9.09 5.59 -13.78
N THR A 247 -8.97 6.38 -14.84
CA THR A 247 -9.66 6.17 -16.10
C THR A 247 -8.81 5.52 -17.18
N GLY A 248 -7.53 5.28 -16.92
CA GLY A 248 -6.58 4.62 -17.82
C GLY A 248 -6.39 3.15 -17.51
N ASN A 249 -5.33 2.56 -18.07
CA ASN A 249 -4.97 1.18 -17.82
C ASN A 249 -4.66 0.96 -16.32
N PHE A 250 -5.38 0.06 -15.70
CA PHE A 250 -5.22 -0.28 -14.28
C PHE A 250 -4.75 -1.72 -14.11
N ARG A 251 -4.23 -2.01 -12.91
CA ARG A 251 -3.83 -3.35 -12.51
C ARG A 251 -4.08 -3.55 -11.01
N PHE A 252 -4.73 -4.66 -10.68
CA PHE A 252 -4.76 -5.21 -9.33
C PHE A 252 -3.99 -6.53 -9.33
N THR A 253 -2.99 -6.63 -8.48
CA THR A 253 -2.23 -7.86 -8.30
C THR A 253 -2.60 -8.47 -6.94
N PHE A 254 -2.97 -9.73 -6.95
CA PHE A 254 -3.26 -10.56 -5.79
C PHE A 254 -2.24 -11.68 -5.77
N GLU A 255 -1.34 -11.67 -4.80
CA GLU A 255 -0.27 -12.64 -4.71
C GLU A 255 -0.31 -13.35 -3.37
N VAL A 256 -0.51 -14.67 -3.41
CA VAL A 256 -0.47 -15.54 -2.22
C VAL A 256 0.92 -16.10 -2.11
N ASP A 257 1.59 -15.86 -0.98
CA ASP A 257 2.95 -16.32 -0.73
C ASP A 257 3.00 -17.81 -0.32
N ASN A 258 4.21 -18.33 -0.12
CA ASN A 258 4.47 -19.72 0.22
C ASN A 258 4.03 -20.14 1.63
N VAL A 259 3.63 -19.19 2.47
CA VAL A 259 3.08 -19.44 3.81
C VAL A 259 1.61 -19.05 3.92
N GLY A 260 0.97 -18.68 2.81
CA GLY A 260 -0.46 -18.44 2.71
C GLY A 260 -0.90 -17.01 2.99
N ASN A 261 0.00 -16.02 3.05
CA ASN A 261 -0.40 -14.62 3.15
C ASN A 261 -0.78 -14.04 1.79
N LEU A 262 -1.79 -13.20 1.76
CA LEU A 262 -2.20 -12.46 0.57
C LEU A 262 -1.59 -11.06 0.56
N ARG A 263 -0.98 -10.69 -0.57
CA ARG A 263 -0.56 -9.34 -0.91
C ARG A 263 -1.51 -8.77 -1.97
N VAL A 264 -2.04 -7.59 -1.75
CA VAL A 264 -2.92 -6.86 -2.69
C VAL A 264 -2.24 -5.57 -3.11
N ILE A 265 -1.96 -5.42 -4.41
CA ILE A 265 -1.23 -4.28 -4.98
C ILE A 265 -2.09 -3.64 -6.08
N PRO A 266 -2.79 -2.54 -5.78
CA PRO A 266 -3.55 -1.75 -6.76
C PRO A 266 -2.69 -0.66 -7.39
N GLY A 267 -2.92 -0.33 -8.66
CA GLY A 267 -2.26 0.80 -9.30
C GLY A 267 -2.48 0.89 -10.81
N ILE A 268 -1.71 1.77 -11.44
CA ILE A 268 -1.64 1.88 -12.90
C ILE A 268 -1.01 0.59 -13.44
N ASN A 269 -1.52 0.09 -14.57
CA ASN A 269 -0.87 -1.01 -15.27
C ASN A 269 0.46 -0.54 -15.90
N PRO A 270 1.61 -1.06 -15.47
CA PRO A 270 2.91 -0.66 -16.02
C PRO A 270 3.19 -1.28 -17.39
N TYR A 271 2.26 -2.03 -17.98
CA TYR A 271 2.42 -2.63 -19.29
C TYR A 271 2.74 -1.57 -20.36
N ALA A 272 3.85 -1.78 -21.06
CA ALA A 272 4.36 -0.89 -22.11
C ALA A 272 4.51 0.59 -21.66
N SER A 273 4.76 0.81 -20.36
CA SER A 273 4.84 2.13 -19.75
C SER A 273 6.00 2.18 -18.75
N ASN A 274 7.19 2.44 -19.24
CA ASN A 274 8.30 2.84 -18.39
C ASN A 274 8.23 4.36 -18.22
N TYR A 275 7.98 4.83 -17.01
CA TYR A 275 7.88 6.26 -16.75
C TYR A 275 9.25 6.85 -16.42
N GLU A 276 9.70 7.79 -17.24
CA GLU A 276 10.92 8.56 -17.00
C GLU A 276 10.60 9.71 -16.03
N LEU A 277 10.95 9.54 -14.75
CA LEU A 277 10.79 10.58 -13.73
C LEU A 277 12.02 11.49 -13.73
N LYS A 278 11.81 12.79 -13.95
CA LYS A 278 12.89 13.79 -13.94
C LYS A 278 13.28 14.18 -12.52
N PRO A 279 14.53 14.67 -12.30
CA PRO A 279 14.96 15.19 -11.02
C PRO A 279 13.99 16.24 -10.45
N ASN A 280 13.57 16.06 -9.19
CA ASN A 280 12.63 16.91 -8.47
C ASN A 280 11.17 16.91 -8.97
N GLU A 281 10.86 16.21 -10.05
CA GLU A 281 9.49 15.93 -10.45
C GLU A 281 8.84 14.99 -9.42
N VAL A 282 7.52 15.13 -9.23
CA VAL A 282 6.73 14.26 -8.37
C VAL A 282 5.80 13.42 -9.24
N PHE A 283 5.90 12.10 -9.12
CA PHE A 283 4.95 11.17 -9.71
C PHE A 283 3.89 10.83 -8.67
N ILE A 284 2.63 11.09 -8.97
CA ILE A 284 1.49 10.83 -8.08
C ILE A 284 0.70 9.65 -8.63
N THR A 285 0.51 8.61 -7.83
CA THR A 285 -0.32 7.46 -8.21
C THR A 285 -1.81 7.78 -8.08
N PRO A 286 -2.69 7.06 -8.78
CA PRO A 286 -4.13 7.16 -8.57
C PRO A 286 -4.53 6.79 -7.15
N GLU A 287 -5.66 7.35 -6.71
CA GLU A 287 -6.26 6.98 -5.43
C GLU A 287 -6.81 5.55 -5.48
N PHE A 288 -6.41 4.72 -4.55
CA PHE A 288 -7.04 3.44 -4.26
C PHE A 288 -8.02 3.62 -3.11
N ILE A 289 -9.26 3.26 -3.32
CA ILE A 289 -10.36 3.39 -2.36
C ILE A 289 -10.81 2.00 -1.94
N PHE A 290 -10.83 1.73 -0.63
CA PHE A 290 -11.23 0.42 -0.14
C PHE A 290 -12.04 0.49 1.16
N THR A 291 -12.81 -0.54 1.39
CA THR A 291 -13.53 -0.81 2.65
C THR A 291 -13.32 -2.26 3.07
N LEU A 292 -13.25 -2.49 4.37
CA LEU A 292 -13.29 -3.83 4.96
C LEU A 292 -14.61 -3.97 5.71
N SER A 293 -15.46 -4.89 5.25
CA SER A 293 -16.76 -5.19 5.87
C SER A 293 -16.67 -6.51 6.62
N ASN A 294 -17.21 -6.59 7.82
CA ASN A 294 -17.41 -7.83 8.57
C ASN A 294 -18.84 -8.38 8.46
N ASP A 295 -19.69 -7.72 7.68
CA ASP A 295 -21.12 -8.02 7.51
C ASP A 295 -21.45 -8.19 6.00
N GLY A 296 -20.57 -8.88 5.27
CA GLY A 296 -20.72 -9.23 3.87
C GLY A 296 -20.52 -8.09 2.87
N ALA A 297 -20.68 -8.43 1.59
CA ALA A 297 -20.48 -7.51 0.46
C ALA A 297 -21.53 -6.40 0.42
N GLY A 298 -22.76 -6.68 0.81
CA GLY A 298 -23.83 -5.68 0.82
C GLY A 298 -23.53 -4.52 1.77
N LYS A 299 -22.92 -4.76 2.92
CA LYS A 299 -22.47 -3.69 3.81
C LYS A 299 -21.28 -2.93 3.21
N GLY A 300 -20.30 -3.63 2.65
CA GLY A 300 -19.17 -3.01 1.95
C GLY A 300 -19.60 -2.13 0.78
N SER A 301 -20.57 -2.60 -0.02
CA SER A 301 -21.16 -1.83 -1.12
C SER A 301 -21.82 -0.54 -0.62
N ARG A 302 -22.61 -0.61 0.45
CA ARG A 302 -23.23 0.59 1.06
C ARG A 302 -22.16 1.58 1.57
N ASN A 303 -21.08 1.10 2.18
CA ASN A 303 -19.99 1.95 2.61
C ASN A 303 -19.39 2.76 1.44
N LEU A 304 -19.06 2.10 0.33
CA LEU A 304 -18.52 2.76 -0.86
C LEU A 304 -19.54 3.71 -1.52
N HIS A 305 -20.81 3.35 -1.56
CA HIS A 305 -21.87 4.21 -2.10
C HIS A 305 -22.05 5.48 -1.27
N GLU A 306 -22.08 5.39 0.07
CA GLU A 306 -22.21 6.58 0.93
C GLU A 306 -20.96 7.47 0.82
N TRP A 307 -19.77 6.86 0.80
CA TRP A 307 -18.54 7.60 0.56
C TRP A 307 -18.58 8.33 -0.79
N ALA A 308 -19.00 7.65 -1.86
CA ALA A 308 -19.05 8.25 -3.19
C ALA A 308 -20.04 9.43 -3.25
N ARG A 309 -21.22 9.31 -2.63
CA ARG A 309 -22.21 10.40 -2.56
C ARG A 309 -21.69 11.60 -1.81
N ASN A 310 -20.95 11.38 -0.72
CA ASN A 310 -20.49 12.46 0.15
C ASN A 310 -19.24 13.15 -0.37
N TYR A 311 -18.31 12.43 -1.06
CA TYR A 311 -16.98 12.95 -1.33
C TYR A 311 -16.49 12.79 -2.78
N SER A 312 -17.14 12.01 -3.62
CA SER A 312 -16.66 11.72 -4.98
C SER A 312 -17.59 12.23 -6.08
N LEU A 313 -18.90 12.17 -5.87
CA LEU A 313 -19.87 12.59 -6.86
C LEU A 313 -20.17 14.07 -6.74
N LYS A 314 -20.26 14.79 -7.86
CA LYS A 314 -20.68 16.18 -7.88
C LYS A 314 -22.12 16.30 -7.38
N ASP A 315 -22.33 17.11 -6.35
CA ASP A 315 -23.64 17.32 -5.69
C ASP A 315 -24.30 16.00 -5.21
N GLY A 316 -23.48 14.96 -4.89
CA GLY A 316 -23.96 13.66 -4.46
C GLY A 316 -24.74 12.88 -5.53
N LYS A 317 -24.65 13.29 -6.79
CA LYS A 317 -25.39 12.72 -7.92
C LYS A 317 -24.43 12.21 -8.99
N GLY A 318 -24.72 11.02 -9.49
CA GLY A 318 -24.06 10.52 -10.70
C GLY A 318 -24.46 11.40 -11.91
N SER A 319 -23.54 11.54 -12.87
CA SER A 319 -23.80 12.22 -14.15
C SER A 319 -24.67 11.38 -15.06
#